data_2af9278dbe0538de55ad9fbf8e7da303
#
_entry.id   2af9278dbe0538de55ad9fbf8e7da303
#
_cell.length_a   1.000
_cell.length_b   1.000
_cell.length_c   1.000
_cell.angle_alpha   90.00
_cell.angle_beta   90.00
_cell.angle_gamma   90.00
#
_symmetry.space_group_name_H-M   'P 1'
#
loop_
_entity.id
_entity.type
_entity.pdbx_description
1 polymer ?
#
loop_
_entity_poly.entity_id
_entity_poly.type
_entity_poly.pdbx_seq_one_letter_code
_entity_poly.pdbx_strand_id
1 'polypeptide(L)'
;MKKASLYLIPNTLGSEDAGKVLPSYNTQIIKGIKHFIVESRKEAVRFLVRTDKSIVIEDLTFYELNEHTDLKTIGNYLDPIIKEKVPMGIISDAGCPAIADPGAAVVEMAQKKNIDIVPLVGPSSIIMSVMASGFNGQSFAFNGYLPVKPNERVSKLHQLENKVYKENQTQLFIEAPYRNLKMLESITQSLRKDTLLCIAAGITTDQEYIHTHTIAEWKKIPEPPIHKLPAIFLIYHQ
;
A
#
# COMPACT_ATOMS: atom_id res chain seq x y z
N MET A 1 -8.13 -9.77 22.86
CA MET A 1 -8.04 -8.41 22.29
C MET A 1 -7.63 -7.43 23.38
N LYS A 2 -6.68 -6.53 23.11
CA LYS A 2 -6.34 -5.44 24.04
C LYS A 2 -7.44 -4.39 24.03
N LYS A 3 -7.91 -3.95 25.21
CA LYS A 3 -8.86 -2.86 25.33
C LYS A 3 -8.17 -1.51 25.07
N ALA A 4 -8.94 -0.52 24.60
CA ALA A 4 -8.46 0.85 24.39
C ALA A 4 -7.19 0.95 23.52
N SER A 5 -7.12 0.16 22.44
CA SER A 5 -6.00 0.13 21.49
C SER A 5 -6.45 0.50 20.08
N LEU A 6 -5.52 1.03 19.29
CA LEU A 6 -5.70 1.30 17.87
C LEU A 6 -5.16 0.11 17.06
N TYR A 7 -6.04 -0.60 16.36
CA TYR A 7 -5.67 -1.72 15.50
C TYR A 7 -5.46 -1.25 14.07
N LEU A 8 -4.29 -1.55 13.50
CA LEU A 8 -4.00 -1.31 12.08
C LEU A 8 -4.40 -2.57 11.32
N ILE A 9 -5.51 -2.50 10.59
CA ILE A 9 -6.17 -3.64 9.96
C ILE A 9 -5.84 -3.65 8.47
N PRO A 10 -5.01 -4.58 7.99
CA PRO A 10 -4.71 -4.68 6.57
C PRO A 10 -5.94 -5.10 5.77
N ASN A 11 -6.08 -4.53 4.58
CA ASN A 11 -7.03 -4.96 3.56
C ASN A 11 -6.36 -5.86 2.53
N THR A 12 -7.12 -6.52 1.68
CA THR A 12 -6.58 -7.27 0.53
C THR A 12 -5.94 -6.31 -0.48
N LEU A 13 -5.10 -6.84 -1.38
CA LEU A 13 -4.53 -6.08 -2.51
C LEU A 13 -5.38 -6.22 -3.79
N GLY A 14 -6.68 -6.46 -3.64
CA GLY A 14 -7.59 -6.71 -4.76
C GLY A 14 -8.11 -8.15 -4.82
N SER A 15 -7.58 -9.08 -4.02
CA SER A 15 -8.16 -10.43 -3.87
C SER A 15 -9.59 -10.33 -3.35
N GLU A 16 -10.52 -11.03 -4.01
CA GLU A 16 -11.90 -11.12 -3.54
C GLU A 16 -12.06 -12.06 -2.34
N ASP A 17 -11.15 -13.00 -2.18
CA ASP A 17 -11.10 -13.93 -1.05
C ASP A 17 -10.12 -13.42 0.01
N ALA A 18 -10.64 -12.82 1.07
CA ALA A 18 -9.84 -12.35 2.19
C ALA A 18 -9.09 -13.50 2.90
N GLY A 19 -9.64 -14.71 2.90
CA GLY A 19 -9.03 -15.90 3.53
C GLY A 19 -7.72 -16.35 2.87
N LYS A 20 -7.49 -15.99 1.59
CA LYS A 20 -6.23 -16.28 0.91
C LYS A 20 -5.04 -15.45 1.43
N VAL A 21 -5.29 -14.24 1.92
CA VAL A 21 -4.24 -13.25 2.19
C VAL A 21 -4.23 -12.71 3.63
N LEU A 22 -5.30 -12.93 4.38
CA LEU A 22 -5.43 -12.45 5.76
C LEU A 22 -5.56 -13.62 6.74
N PRO A 23 -4.82 -13.61 7.87
CA PRO A 23 -5.02 -14.59 8.95
C PRO A 23 -6.43 -14.52 9.53
N SER A 24 -7.01 -15.67 9.88
CA SER A 24 -8.31 -15.75 10.55
C SER A 24 -8.37 -15.00 11.88
N TYR A 25 -7.23 -14.79 12.52
CA TYR A 25 -7.10 -13.95 13.71
C TYR A 25 -7.55 -12.51 13.47
N ASN A 26 -7.31 -11.96 12.29
CA ASN A 26 -7.78 -10.60 11.94
C ASN A 26 -9.31 -10.51 12.00
N THR A 27 -10.01 -11.51 11.47
CA THR A 27 -11.47 -11.59 11.55
C THR A 27 -11.98 -11.59 12.99
N GLN A 28 -11.31 -12.35 13.89
CA GLN A 28 -11.67 -12.37 15.31
C GLN A 28 -11.52 -11.00 15.97
N ILE A 29 -10.46 -10.25 15.62
CA ILE A 29 -10.24 -8.89 16.13
C ILE A 29 -11.29 -7.93 15.57
N ILE A 30 -11.53 -7.95 14.25
CA ILE A 30 -12.47 -7.06 13.55
C ILE A 30 -13.88 -7.16 14.16
N LYS A 31 -14.36 -8.38 14.46
CA LYS A 31 -15.68 -8.61 15.07
C LYS A 31 -15.85 -7.94 16.44
N GLY A 32 -14.78 -7.65 17.13
CA GLY A 32 -14.81 -6.98 18.44
C GLY A 32 -14.68 -5.45 18.37
N ILE A 33 -14.58 -4.86 17.17
CA ILE A 33 -14.41 -3.43 16.97
C ILE A 33 -15.68 -2.82 16.40
N LYS A 34 -16.10 -1.68 16.95
CA LYS A 34 -17.27 -0.92 16.48
C LYS A 34 -16.93 0.43 15.84
N HIS A 35 -15.73 0.93 16.03
CA HIS A 35 -15.27 2.23 15.55
C HIS A 35 -14.12 2.07 14.56
N PHE A 36 -14.32 2.52 13.32
CA PHE A 36 -13.34 2.37 12.25
C PHE A 36 -12.98 3.72 11.62
N ILE A 37 -11.69 3.97 11.47
CA ILE A 37 -11.15 5.05 10.66
C ILE A 37 -10.85 4.46 9.28
N VAL A 38 -11.35 5.08 8.21
CA VAL A 38 -11.36 4.52 6.86
C VAL A 38 -11.10 5.60 5.81
N GLU A 39 -10.46 5.26 4.70
CA GLU A 39 -10.30 6.17 3.57
C GLU A 39 -11.63 6.35 2.81
N SER A 40 -12.28 5.22 2.50
CA SER A 40 -13.58 5.15 1.86
C SER A 40 -14.52 4.26 2.67
N ARG A 41 -15.62 4.83 3.18
CA ARG A 41 -16.65 4.04 3.87
C ARG A 41 -17.18 2.90 2.99
N LYS A 42 -17.35 3.16 1.71
CA LYS A 42 -17.86 2.16 0.76
C LYS A 42 -16.92 0.95 0.65
N GLU A 43 -15.63 1.18 0.50
CA GLU A 43 -14.64 0.09 0.37
C GLU A 43 -14.45 -0.64 1.71
N ALA A 44 -14.45 0.08 2.83
CA ALA A 44 -14.38 -0.53 4.16
C ALA A 44 -15.58 -1.44 4.44
N VAL A 45 -16.81 -1.01 4.10
CA VAL A 45 -18.01 -1.86 4.24
C VAL A 45 -17.89 -3.11 3.39
N ARG A 46 -17.44 -3.00 2.14
CA ARG A 46 -17.20 -4.17 1.27
C ARG A 46 -16.20 -5.14 1.88
N PHE A 47 -15.10 -4.62 2.40
CA PHE A 47 -14.09 -5.42 3.07
C PHE A 47 -14.63 -6.14 4.30
N LEU A 48 -15.35 -5.43 5.18
CA LEU A 48 -15.92 -6.02 6.41
C LEU A 48 -16.91 -7.14 6.10
N VAL A 49 -17.82 -6.93 5.15
CA VAL A 49 -18.80 -7.96 4.72
C VAL A 49 -18.12 -9.17 4.08
N ARG A 50 -17.03 -8.98 3.31
CA ARG A 50 -16.24 -10.09 2.78
C ARG A 50 -15.50 -10.85 3.88
N THR A 51 -15.02 -10.15 4.89
CA THR A 51 -14.29 -10.76 6.03
C THR A 51 -15.21 -11.64 6.86
N ASP A 52 -16.41 -11.19 7.20
CA ASP A 52 -17.42 -11.99 7.90
C ASP A 52 -18.83 -11.41 7.68
N LYS A 53 -19.70 -12.20 7.06
CA LYS A 53 -21.10 -11.82 6.78
C LYS A 53 -21.96 -11.60 8.02
N SER A 54 -21.49 -12.00 9.21
CA SER A 54 -22.20 -11.78 10.48
C SER A 54 -21.96 -10.36 11.05
N ILE A 55 -21.10 -9.55 10.44
CA ILE A 55 -20.86 -8.16 10.87
C ILE A 55 -22.08 -7.32 10.49
N VAL A 56 -22.72 -6.73 11.49
CA VAL A 56 -23.86 -5.82 11.32
C VAL A 56 -23.32 -4.41 11.11
N ILE A 57 -23.38 -3.91 9.89
CA ILE A 57 -22.78 -2.62 9.49
C ILE A 57 -23.45 -1.45 10.21
N GLU A 58 -24.75 -1.54 10.51
CA GLU A 58 -25.54 -0.52 11.21
C GLU A 58 -25.07 -0.27 12.64
N ASP A 59 -24.38 -1.25 13.25
CA ASP A 59 -23.79 -1.15 14.59
C ASP A 59 -22.42 -0.47 14.60
N LEU A 60 -21.87 -0.14 13.42
CA LEU A 60 -20.52 0.38 13.28
C LEU A 60 -20.51 1.90 13.05
N THR A 61 -19.53 2.56 13.64
CA THR A 61 -19.24 3.98 13.44
C THR A 61 -18.00 4.13 12.57
N PHE A 62 -18.11 4.92 11.49
CA PHE A 62 -17.03 5.20 10.56
C PHE A 62 -16.59 6.66 10.66
N TYR A 63 -15.27 6.86 10.70
CA TYR A 63 -14.59 8.16 10.66
C TYR A 63 -13.80 8.20 9.34
N GLU A 64 -14.23 9.03 8.39
CA GLU A 64 -13.57 9.11 7.09
C GLU A 64 -12.31 9.97 7.17
N LEU A 65 -11.21 9.43 6.65
CA LEU A 65 -9.91 10.08 6.58
C LEU A 65 -9.30 9.83 5.20
N ASN A 66 -9.40 10.80 4.31
CA ASN A 66 -8.88 10.75 2.96
C ASN A 66 -8.01 11.98 2.64
N GLU A 67 -7.48 12.07 1.43
CA GLU A 67 -6.60 13.16 0.98
C GLU A 67 -7.23 14.58 1.07
N HIS A 68 -8.58 14.66 1.14
CA HIS A 68 -9.31 15.92 1.26
C HIS A 68 -9.64 16.28 2.72
N THR A 69 -9.37 15.39 3.66
CA THR A 69 -9.69 15.63 5.07
C THR A 69 -8.70 16.62 5.69
N ASP A 70 -9.21 17.73 6.23
CA ASP A 70 -8.36 18.66 7.00
C ASP A 70 -7.90 17.97 8.28
N LEU A 71 -6.58 17.77 8.41
CA LEU A 71 -5.97 17.12 9.58
C LEU A 71 -6.29 17.84 10.91
N LYS A 72 -6.69 19.11 10.88
CA LYS A 72 -7.15 19.82 12.07
C LYS A 72 -8.48 19.29 12.61
N THR A 73 -9.29 18.65 11.75
CA THR A 73 -10.61 18.12 12.13
C THR A 73 -10.55 16.73 12.76
N ILE A 74 -9.44 15.98 12.59
CA ILE A 74 -9.29 14.60 13.10
C ILE A 74 -8.99 14.51 14.61
N GLY A 75 -8.89 15.65 15.30
CA GLY A 75 -8.51 15.71 16.71
C GLY A 75 -9.30 14.80 17.64
N ASN A 76 -10.57 14.56 17.33
CA ASN A 76 -11.51 13.74 18.11
C ASN A 76 -11.65 12.29 17.59
N TYR A 77 -10.95 11.89 16.53
CA TYR A 77 -11.09 10.53 15.95
C TYR A 77 -10.70 9.42 16.93
N LEU A 78 -9.83 9.71 17.89
CA LEU A 78 -9.42 8.77 18.93
C LEU A 78 -10.24 8.86 20.23
N ASP A 79 -11.29 9.66 20.27
CA ASP A 79 -12.14 9.82 21.45
C ASP A 79 -12.74 8.50 21.97
N PRO A 80 -13.19 7.53 21.14
CA PRO A 80 -13.66 6.25 21.64
C PRO A 80 -12.59 5.51 22.46
N ILE A 81 -11.32 5.52 22.03
CA ILE A 81 -10.23 4.93 22.81
C ILE A 81 -10.02 5.70 24.12
N ILE A 82 -9.97 7.04 24.04
CA ILE A 82 -9.58 7.89 25.16
C ILE A 82 -10.68 7.97 26.22
N LYS A 83 -11.93 8.24 25.79
CA LYS A 83 -13.07 8.52 26.69
C LYS A 83 -13.85 7.27 27.06
N GLU A 84 -14.09 6.38 26.06
CA GLU A 84 -14.95 5.21 26.25
C GLU A 84 -14.16 3.93 26.56
N LYS A 85 -12.82 3.97 26.40
CA LYS A 85 -11.91 2.85 26.63
C LYS A 85 -12.25 1.61 25.78
N VAL A 86 -12.71 1.85 24.53
CA VAL A 86 -13.01 0.81 23.56
C VAL A 86 -11.96 0.75 22.45
N PRO A 87 -11.76 -0.40 21.76
CA PRO A 87 -10.82 -0.51 20.68
C PRO A 87 -11.35 0.16 19.41
N MET A 88 -10.43 0.64 18.59
CA MET A 88 -10.71 1.17 17.23
C MET A 88 -9.85 0.48 16.19
N GLY A 89 -10.32 0.46 14.93
CA GLY A 89 -9.57 -0.01 13.79
C GLY A 89 -9.27 1.11 12.79
N ILE A 90 -8.11 1.07 12.15
CA ILE A 90 -7.84 1.76 10.89
C ILE A 90 -7.85 0.73 9.78
N ILE A 91 -8.62 0.98 8.71
CA ILE A 91 -8.67 0.15 7.50
C ILE A 91 -8.26 1.02 6.31
N SER A 92 -7.22 0.59 5.58
CA SER A 92 -6.82 1.18 4.30
C SER A 92 -7.66 0.63 3.15
N ASP A 93 -7.76 1.34 2.06
CA ASP A 93 -8.45 0.86 0.86
C ASP A 93 -7.74 -0.35 0.24
N ALA A 94 -6.41 -0.48 0.42
CA ALA A 94 -5.64 -1.66 0.01
C ALA A 94 -4.38 -1.86 0.86
N GLY A 95 -4.05 -3.10 1.21
CA GLY A 95 -2.82 -3.46 1.91
C GLY A 95 -2.73 -2.94 3.34
N CYS A 96 -1.53 -2.53 3.76
CA CYS A 96 -1.24 -2.13 5.14
C CYS A 96 -1.60 -0.67 5.38
N PRO A 97 -2.46 -0.35 6.38
CA PRO A 97 -2.78 1.02 6.72
C PRO A 97 -1.55 1.79 7.25
N ALA A 98 -1.57 3.11 7.11
CA ALA A 98 -0.48 4.04 7.42
C ALA A 98 0.77 3.90 6.52
N ILE A 99 0.68 3.13 5.42
CA ILE A 99 1.74 3.03 4.42
C ILE A 99 1.24 3.60 3.10
N ALA A 100 1.75 4.77 2.73
CA ALA A 100 1.32 5.54 1.56
C ALA A 100 -0.17 5.92 1.58
N ASP A 101 -0.74 6.06 2.77
CA ASP A 101 -2.12 6.46 3.02
C ASP A 101 -2.21 7.51 4.16
N PRO A 102 -3.34 8.22 4.31
CA PRO A 102 -3.50 9.26 5.31
C PRO A 102 -3.55 8.75 6.76
N GLY A 103 -3.71 7.45 7.00
CA GLY A 103 -3.76 6.82 8.32
C GLY A 103 -2.53 7.09 9.19
N ALA A 104 -1.38 7.40 8.56
CA ALA A 104 -0.15 7.74 9.26
C ALA A 104 -0.34 8.93 10.25
N ALA A 105 -1.17 9.92 9.92
CA ALA A 105 -1.44 11.06 10.79
C ALA A 105 -2.17 10.64 12.08
N VAL A 106 -3.10 9.68 11.99
CA VAL A 106 -3.79 9.15 13.16
C VAL A 106 -2.86 8.29 14.02
N VAL A 107 -1.99 7.50 13.39
CA VAL A 107 -0.96 6.73 14.10
C VAL A 107 -0.01 7.66 14.86
N GLU A 108 0.44 8.74 14.24
CA GLU A 108 1.26 9.78 14.91
C GLU A 108 0.54 10.37 16.13
N MET A 109 -0.74 10.71 15.95
CA MET A 109 -1.56 11.25 17.05
C MET A 109 -1.75 10.24 18.19
N ALA A 110 -1.95 8.95 17.87
CA ALA A 110 -2.07 7.89 18.85
C ALA A 110 -0.77 7.69 19.64
N GLN A 111 0.39 7.74 18.96
CA GLN A 111 1.71 7.69 19.61
C GLN A 111 1.90 8.87 20.58
N LYS A 112 1.58 10.10 20.17
CA LYS A 112 1.67 11.29 21.03
C LYS A 112 0.77 11.21 22.27
N LYS A 113 -0.32 10.45 22.20
CA LYS A 113 -1.27 10.23 23.30
C LYS A 113 -1.00 8.97 24.11
N ASN A 114 0.12 8.25 23.84
CA ASN A 114 0.48 6.97 24.47
C ASN A 114 -0.63 5.91 24.36
N ILE A 115 -1.32 5.86 23.20
CA ILE A 115 -2.31 4.84 22.90
C ILE A 115 -1.57 3.62 22.33
N ASP A 116 -1.89 2.44 22.84
CA ASP A 116 -1.37 1.16 22.31
C ASP A 116 -1.78 0.99 20.85
N ILE A 117 -0.79 0.77 19.98
CA ILE A 117 -0.98 0.50 18.55
C ILE A 117 -0.69 -0.98 18.28
N VAL A 118 -1.61 -1.65 17.60
CA VAL A 118 -1.53 -3.08 17.31
C VAL A 118 -1.60 -3.29 15.79
N PRO A 119 -0.46 -3.38 15.09
CA PRO A 119 -0.46 -3.75 13.68
C PRO A 119 -0.87 -5.22 13.53
N LEU A 120 -1.85 -5.48 12.66
CA LEU A 120 -2.24 -6.84 12.29
C LEU A 120 -1.46 -7.32 11.06
N VAL A 121 -1.27 -8.62 10.95
CA VAL A 121 -0.57 -9.24 9.83
C VAL A 121 -1.43 -9.20 8.57
N GLY A 122 -0.85 -8.77 7.45
CA GLY A 122 -1.53 -8.76 6.15
C GLY A 122 -0.61 -8.46 4.98
N PRO A 123 -1.14 -8.48 3.74
CA PRO A 123 -0.34 -8.33 2.54
C PRO A 123 0.18 -6.91 2.38
N SER A 124 1.39 -6.78 1.88
CA SER A 124 2.01 -5.52 1.46
C SER A 124 2.55 -5.67 0.05
N SER A 125 2.01 -4.90 -0.89
CA SER A 125 2.50 -4.92 -2.28
C SER A 125 3.98 -4.53 -2.36
N ILE A 126 4.44 -3.64 -1.49
CA ILE A 126 5.84 -3.19 -1.41
C ILE A 126 6.74 -4.38 -1.06
N ILE A 127 6.45 -5.09 0.02
CA ILE A 127 7.27 -6.23 0.46
C ILE A 127 7.15 -7.40 -0.52
N MET A 128 5.95 -7.73 -0.99
CA MET A 128 5.73 -8.83 -1.92
C MET A 128 6.44 -8.59 -3.27
N SER A 129 6.47 -7.35 -3.76
CA SER A 129 7.21 -7.02 -4.97
C SER A 129 8.72 -7.16 -4.79
N VAL A 130 9.29 -6.77 -3.65
CA VAL A 130 10.72 -7.00 -3.34
C VAL A 130 11.02 -8.49 -3.29
N MET A 131 10.19 -9.29 -2.60
CA MET A 131 10.35 -10.75 -2.51
C MET A 131 10.39 -11.42 -3.89
N ALA A 132 9.55 -10.95 -4.82
CA ALA A 132 9.40 -11.56 -6.13
C ALA A 132 10.37 -10.99 -7.20
N SER A 133 10.99 -9.85 -6.96
CA SER A 133 11.85 -9.17 -7.94
C SER A 133 13.19 -9.84 -8.19
N GLY A 134 13.74 -10.55 -7.20
CA GLY A 134 15.12 -11.06 -7.20
C GLY A 134 16.16 -9.98 -6.86
N PHE A 135 15.76 -8.80 -6.39
CA PHE A 135 16.62 -7.67 -6.07
C PHE A 135 17.11 -7.67 -4.62
N ASN A 136 17.93 -6.69 -4.25
CA ASN A 136 18.45 -6.58 -2.88
C ASN A 136 17.31 -6.28 -1.89
N GLY A 137 16.94 -7.27 -1.09
CA GLY A 137 15.93 -7.16 -0.03
C GLY A 137 16.48 -6.67 1.32
N GLN A 138 17.81 -6.50 1.47
CA GLN A 138 18.40 -5.94 2.69
C GLN A 138 18.48 -4.41 2.66
N SER A 139 18.58 -3.83 1.45
CA SER A 139 18.61 -2.39 1.26
C SER A 139 17.66 -2.01 0.13
N PHE A 140 16.52 -1.44 0.49
CA PHE A 140 15.53 -0.94 -0.48
C PHE A 140 14.85 0.32 0.04
N ALA A 141 14.40 1.15 -0.89
CA ALA A 141 13.69 2.38 -0.57
C ALA A 141 12.40 2.50 -1.40
N PHE A 142 11.29 2.74 -0.71
CA PHE A 142 10.02 3.08 -1.33
C PHE A 142 9.91 4.60 -1.48
N ASN A 143 9.68 5.06 -2.70
CA ASN A 143 9.70 6.48 -3.09
C ASN A 143 8.29 7.06 -3.37
N GLY A 144 7.22 6.27 -3.15
CA GLY A 144 5.86 6.71 -3.45
C GLY A 144 5.63 7.00 -4.93
N TYR A 145 4.82 8.03 -5.23
CA TYR A 145 4.58 8.48 -6.59
C TYR A 145 5.73 9.34 -7.12
N LEU A 146 6.11 9.11 -8.38
CA LEU A 146 7.05 9.98 -9.06
C LEU A 146 6.33 11.20 -9.69
N PRO A 147 7.07 12.29 -10.02
CA PRO A 147 6.47 13.47 -10.62
C PRO A 147 5.67 13.18 -11.89
N VAL A 148 4.51 13.81 -12.02
CA VAL A 148 3.62 13.66 -13.20
C VAL A 148 4.22 14.26 -14.45
N LYS A 149 4.92 15.42 -14.32
CA LYS A 149 5.56 16.11 -15.44
C LYS A 149 6.72 15.31 -16.00
N PRO A 150 6.78 15.06 -17.33
CA PRO A 150 7.77 14.18 -17.93
C PRO A 150 9.23 14.50 -17.57
N ASN A 151 9.64 15.77 -17.69
CA ASN A 151 11.02 16.18 -17.40
C ASN A 151 11.40 15.96 -15.93
N GLU A 152 10.50 16.29 -14.99
CA GLU A 152 10.71 16.08 -13.56
C GLU A 152 10.77 14.57 -13.24
N ARG A 153 9.91 13.76 -13.87
CA ARG A 153 9.90 12.31 -13.72
C ARG A 153 11.19 11.68 -14.21
N VAL A 154 11.68 12.06 -15.39
CA VAL A 154 12.96 11.57 -15.93
C VAL A 154 14.11 11.96 -15.00
N SER A 155 14.16 13.21 -14.53
CA SER A 155 15.17 13.64 -13.56
C SER A 155 15.14 12.79 -12.29
N LYS A 156 13.94 12.51 -11.76
CA LYS A 156 13.77 11.66 -10.57
C LYS A 156 14.21 10.22 -10.84
N LEU A 157 13.87 9.65 -12.00
CA LEU A 157 14.30 8.31 -12.40
C LEU A 157 15.82 8.19 -12.42
N HIS A 158 16.53 9.17 -13.01
CA HIS A 158 18.01 9.20 -12.99
C HIS A 158 18.57 9.31 -11.56
N GLN A 159 17.94 10.10 -10.69
CA GLN A 159 18.36 10.18 -9.29
C GLN A 159 18.22 8.82 -8.59
N LEU A 160 17.12 8.09 -8.82
CA LEU A 160 16.91 6.76 -8.24
C LEU A 160 17.89 5.74 -8.82
N GLU A 161 18.12 5.75 -10.14
CA GLU A 161 19.12 4.88 -10.77
C GLU A 161 20.53 5.14 -10.21
N ASN A 162 20.91 6.40 -9.99
CA ASN A 162 22.19 6.72 -9.35
C ASN A 162 22.31 6.12 -7.93
N LYS A 163 21.23 6.08 -7.14
CA LYS A 163 21.23 5.41 -5.83
C LYS A 163 21.38 3.90 -5.96
N VAL A 164 20.73 3.28 -6.95
CA VAL A 164 20.90 1.86 -7.24
C VAL A 164 22.38 1.54 -7.39
N TYR A 165 23.12 2.25 -8.24
CA TYR A 165 24.53 1.95 -8.52
C TYR A 165 25.51 2.41 -7.43
N LYS A 166 25.23 3.50 -6.74
CA LYS A 166 26.14 4.04 -5.70
C LYS A 166 25.94 3.40 -4.34
N GLU A 167 24.71 3.09 -4.00
CA GLU A 167 24.33 2.65 -2.65
C GLU A 167 23.95 1.15 -2.61
N ASN A 168 23.98 0.47 -3.77
CA ASN A 168 23.52 -0.93 -3.91
C ASN A 168 22.11 -1.14 -3.32
N GLN A 169 21.20 -0.18 -3.57
CA GLN A 169 19.88 -0.10 -2.96
C GLN A 169 18.77 -0.24 -4.02
N THR A 170 17.87 -1.20 -3.82
CA THR A 170 16.67 -1.35 -4.66
C THR A 170 15.77 -0.12 -4.50
N GLN A 171 15.35 0.48 -5.60
CA GLN A 171 14.44 1.62 -5.59
C GLN A 171 13.05 1.21 -6.06
N LEU A 172 12.04 1.42 -5.22
CA LEU A 172 10.64 1.12 -5.51
C LEU A 172 9.83 2.40 -5.65
N PHE A 173 8.87 2.41 -6.57
CA PHE A 173 7.92 3.51 -6.72
C PHE A 173 6.61 3.00 -7.34
N ILE A 174 5.57 3.81 -7.24
CA ILE A 174 4.23 3.53 -7.75
C ILE A 174 3.78 4.59 -8.74
N GLU A 175 2.77 4.23 -9.53
CA GLU A 175 2.09 5.14 -10.42
C GLU A 175 0.57 4.91 -10.38
N ALA A 176 -0.20 5.92 -10.76
CA ALA A 176 -1.64 5.75 -10.95
C ALA A 176 -1.89 4.72 -12.06
N PRO A 177 -2.77 3.73 -11.83
CA PRO A 177 -2.93 2.58 -12.73
C PRO A 177 -3.11 2.91 -14.21
N TYR A 178 -3.80 4.01 -14.53
CA TYR A 178 -4.04 4.45 -15.92
C TYR A 178 -2.79 5.08 -16.57
N ARG A 179 -1.71 5.35 -15.80
CA ARG A 179 -0.44 5.90 -16.29
C ARG A 179 0.71 4.88 -16.34
N ASN A 180 0.48 3.63 -15.95
CA ASN A 180 1.54 2.60 -15.89
C ASN A 180 2.33 2.48 -17.20
N LEU A 181 1.66 2.46 -18.35
CA LEU A 181 2.33 2.36 -19.65
C LEU A 181 3.21 3.58 -19.95
N LYS A 182 2.76 4.79 -19.59
CA LYS A 182 3.59 6.01 -19.72
C LYS A 182 4.79 5.99 -18.76
N MET A 183 4.64 5.38 -17.58
CA MET A 183 5.75 5.19 -16.66
C MET A 183 6.77 4.21 -17.25
N LEU A 184 6.33 3.07 -17.77
CA LEU A 184 7.19 2.10 -18.44
C LEU A 184 7.95 2.72 -19.62
N GLU A 185 7.26 3.51 -20.45
CA GLU A 185 7.88 4.25 -21.55
C GLU A 185 8.98 5.20 -21.03
N SER A 186 8.67 5.98 -19.99
CA SER A 186 9.67 6.90 -19.40
C SER A 186 10.90 6.18 -18.86
N ILE A 187 10.70 5.05 -18.17
CA ILE A 187 11.78 4.21 -17.63
C ILE A 187 12.64 3.66 -18.77
N THR A 188 12.02 3.04 -19.77
CA THR A 188 12.75 2.39 -20.86
C THR A 188 13.47 3.37 -21.75
N GLN A 189 12.99 4.61 -21.91
CA GLN A 189 13.64 5.64 -22.70
C GLN A 189 14.81 6.31 -21.98
N SER A 190 14.76 6.44 -20.63
CA SER A 190 15.69 7.28 -19.88
C SER A 190 16.77 6.53 -19.12
N LEU A 191 16.50 5.29 -18.66
CA LEU A 191 17.46 4.53 -17.86
C LEU A 191 18.47 3.76 -18.69
N ARG A 192 19.57 3.32 -18.07
CA ARG A 192 20.63 2.54 -18.69
C ARG A 192 20.08 1.21 -19.20
N LYS A 193 20.67 0.71 -20.26
CA LYS A 193 20.25 -0.53 -20.94
C LYS A 193 20.38 -1.78 -20.05
N ASP A 194 21.35 -1.77 -19.15
CA ASP A 194 21.72 -2.86 -18.23
C ASP A 194 21.02 -2.74 -16.86
N THR A 195 20.38 -1.61 -16.55
CA THR A 195 19.54 -1.50 -15.36
C THR A 195 18.40 -2.51 -15.43
N LEU A 196 18.18 -3.22 -14.33
CA LEU A 196 17.08 -4.17 -14.18
C LEU A 196 15.81 -3.41 -13.76
N LEU A 197 14.69 -3.75 -14.39
CA LEU A 197 13.36 -3.30 -14.01
C LEU A 197 12.48 -4.52 -13.71
N CYS A 198 11.92 -4.56 -12.50
CA CYS A 198 10.83 -5.45 -12.16
C CYS A 198 9.52 -4.66 -12.19
N ILE A 199 8.49 -5.23 -12.81
CA ILE A 199 7.12 -4.73 -12.74
C ILE A 199 6.30 -5.77 -12.01
N ALA A 200 5.70 -5.40 -10.89
CA ALA A 200 4.82 -6.24 -10.09
C ALA A 200 3.42 -5.61 -10.05
N ALA A 201 2.51 -6.14 -10.86
CA ALA A 201 1.16 -5.61 -11.04
C ALA A 201 0.10 -6.64 -10.64
N GLY A 202 -1.05 -6.17 -10.12
CA GLY A 202 -2.18 -7.02 -9.77
C GLY A 202 -1.86 -8.10 -8.72
N ILE A 203 -0.90 -7.84 -7.84
CA ILE A 203 -0.42 -8.80 -6.82
C ILE A 203 -1.60 -9.38 -6.04
N THR A 204 -1.62 -10.71 -5.86
CA THR A 204 -2.68 -11.50 -5.21
C THR A 204 -4.00 -11.62 -5.99
N THR A 205 -4.09 -11.12 -7.20
CA THR A 205 -5.26 -11.27 -8.06
C THR A 205 -5.01 -12.29 -9.19
N ASP A 206 -6.07 -12.68 -9.89
CA ASP A 206 -5.94 -13.56 -11.07
C ASP A 206 -5.25 -12.86 -12.27
N GLN A 207 -5.03 -11.55 -12.17
CA GLN A 207 -4.30 -10.74 -13.16
C GLN A 207 -2.86 -10.45 -12.73
N GLU A 208 -2.33 -11.21 -11.75
CA GLU A 208 -0.98 -11.01 -11.25
C GLU A 208 0.06 -11.13 -12.38
N TYR A 209 0.90 -10.12 -12.50
CA TYR A 209 1.98 -10.04 -13.47
C TYR A 209 3.25 -9.57 -12.77
N ILE A 210 4.26 -10.44 -12.62
CA ILE A 210 5.52 -10.09 -11.97
C ILE A 210 6.67 -10.57 -12.87
N HIS A 211 7.40 -9.63 -13.48
CA HIS A 211 8.52 -9.96 -14.36
C HIS A 211 9.66 -8.97 -14.19
N THR A 212 10.88 -9.51 -14.23
CA THR A 212 12.14 -8.77 -14.14
C THR A 212 12.94 -8.97 -15.41
N HIS A 213 13.33 -7.87 -16.05
CA HIS A 213 14.19 -7.84 -17.23
C HIS A 213 15.09 -6.63 -17.21
N THR A 214 16.15 -6.62 -18.00
CA THR A 214 16.93 -5.41 -18.29
C THR A 214 16.09 -4.41 -19.09
N ILE A 215 16.45 -3.14 -19.01
CA ILE A 215 15.83 -2.11 -19.86
C ILE A 215 15.97 -2.43 -21.36
N ALA A 216 17.08 -3.03 -21.74
CA ALA A 216 17.29 -3.45 -23.14
C ALA A 216 16.31 -4.56 -23.58
N GLU A 217 15.97 -5.48 -22.69
CA GLU A 217 15.01 -6.55 -22.94
C GLU A 217 13.57 -6.02 -22.93
N TRP A 218 13.20 -5.15 -21.98
CA TRP A 218 11.88 -4.53 -21.93
C TRP A 218 11.50 -3.82 -23.24
N LYS A 219 12.47 -3.22 -23.95
CA LYS A 219 12.24 -2.60 -25.27
C LYS A 219 11.85 -3.58 -26.37
N LYS A 220 12.09 -4.88 -26.18
CA LYS A 220 11.82 -5.93 -27.17
C LYS A 220 10.60 -6.79 -26.81
N ILE A 221 10.15 -6.71 -25.56
CA ILE A 221 9.00 -7.44 -25.05
C ILE A 221 7.73 -6.74 -25.51
N PRO A 222 6.68 -7.47 -25.92
CA PRO A 222 5.35 -6.89 -26.16
C PRO A 222 4.84 -6.11 -24.93
N GLU A 223 3.94 -5.15 -25.15
CA GLU A 223 3.37 -4.36 -24.07
C GLU A 223 2.79 -5.26 -22.97
N PRO A 224 3.27 -5.11 -21.71
CA PRO A 224 2.81 -5.95 -20.62
C PRO A 224 1.35 -5.61 -20.22
N PRO A 225 0.59 -6.59 -19.69
CA PRO A 225 -0.83 -6.42 -19.35
C PRO A 225 -1.01 -5.67 -18.02
N ILE A 226 -0.40 -4.49 -17.89
CA ILE A 226 -0.39 -3.70 -16.65
C ILE A 226 -1.32 -2.47 -16.69
N HIS A 227 -2.04 -2.29 -17.82
CA HIS A 227 -2.94 -1.15 -17.96
C HIS A 227 -4.07 -1.22 -16.95
N LYS A 228 -4.24 -0.15 -16.17
CA LYS A 228 -5.24 -0.01 -15.10
C LYS A 228 -5.12 -0.99 -13.92
N LEU A 229 -4.02 -1.74 -13.82
CA LEU A 229 -3.73 -2.55 -12.64
C LEU A 229 -2.92 -1.75 -11.61
N PRO A 230 -3.16 -1.90 -10.30
CA PRO A 230 -2.21 -1.44 -9.28
C PRO A 230 -0.85 -2.08 -9.52
N ALA A 231 0.22 -1.28 -9.59
CA ALA A 231 1.55 -1.77 -9.91
C ALA A 231 2.65 -1.10 -9.08
N ILE A 232 3.64 -1.91 -8.72
CA ILE A 232 4.92 -1.46 -8.15
C ILE A 232 5.99 -1.62 -9.25
N PHE A 233 6.78 -0.59 -9.43
CA PHE A 233 7.97 -0.60 -10.27
C PHE A 233 9.20 -0.63 -9.38
N LEU A 234 10.13 -1.53 -9.68
CA LEU A 234 11.39 -1.65 -8.93
C LEU A 234 12.55 -1.57 -9.91
N ILE A 235 13.57 -0.81 -9.58
CA ILE A 235 14.81 -0.77 -10.35
C ILE A 235 16.00 -1.19 -9.48
N TYR A 236 16.92 -1.93 -10.11
CA TYR A 236 18.14 -2.43 -9.49
C TYR A 236 19.23 -2.67 -10.56
N HIS A 237 20.38 -3.16 -10.16
CA HIS A 237 21.49 -3.58 -11.05
C HIS A 237 21.89 -5.03 -10.78
N GLN A 238 22.64 -5.60 -11.69
CA GLN A 238 23.35 -6.88 -11.47
C GLN A 238 24.64 -6.65 -10.70
#